data_3fe7bb0beb23994e38ea3ae9da41bdfc
#
_entry.id   3fe7bb0beb23994e38ea3ae9da41bdfc
#
_cell.length_a   1.000
_cell.length_b   1.000
_cell.length_c   1.000
_cell.angle_alpha   90.00
_cell.angle_beta   90.00
_cell.angle_gamma   90.00
#
_symmetry.space_group_name_H-M   'P 1'
#
loop_
_entity.id
_entity.type
_entity.pdbx_description
1 polymer ?
#
loop_
_entity_poly.entity_id
_entity_poly.type
_entity_poly.pdbx_seq_one_letter_code
_entity_poly.pdbx_strand_id
1 'polypeptide(L)'
;MPGGRHEPSACGCSESVGNESVGNESVGNESVGNESVGSPTMARDLNLALIPGDGIGTEVVAEAMKVLDAVAPKAGINVSTTHYDLGATRYNATGELLPDAVIEELRTSDAILLGAIGDPSVPPGVLERGVLLPLRFVMDHHVNLRPVKL
;
A
#
# COMPACT_ATOMS: atom_id res chain seq x y z
N MET A 1 3.97 -15.93 -54.78
CA MET A 1 2.65 -16.06 -55.43
C MET A 1 1.58 -15.84 -54.41
N PRO A 2 0.56 -15.08 -54.74
CA PRO A 2 0.07 -13.99 -53.91
C PRO A 2 -1.38 -14.18 -53.44
N GLY A 3 -1.85 -13.23 -52.70
CA GLY A 3 -3.25 -12.89 -52.59
C GLY A 3 -3.88 -13.27 -51.24
N GLY A 4 -4.68 -12.50 -50.59
CA GLY A 4 -5.48 -11.38 -50.98
C GLY A 4 -5.99 -10.65 -49.77
N ARG A 5 -6.10 -9.37 -49.94
CA ARG A 5 -6.78 -8.41 -49.07
C ARG A 5 -8.30 -8.58 -49.18
N HIS A 6 -9.00 -8.45 -48.09
CA HIS A 6 -10.40 -8.04 -48.09
C HIS A 6 -10.70 -7.09 -46.96
N GLU A 7 -10.79 -5.81 -47.34
CA GLU A 7 -11.76 -4.91 -46.69
C GLU A 7 -13.12 -5.10 -47.35
N PRO A 8 -14.21 -4.89 -46.61
CA PRO A 8 -15.15 -3.88 -47.01
C PRO A 8 -15.79 -3.11 -45.85
N SER A 9 -15.86 -1.85 -46.03
CA SER A 9 -17.06 -1.11 -46.47
C SER A 9 -17.98 -0.64 -45.35
N ALA A 10 -17.96 0.67 -45.22
CA ALA A 10 -18.89 1.50 -44.47
C ALA A 10 -20.35 1.31 -44.95
N CYS A 11 -21.26 1.33 -44.05
CA CYS A 11 -22.65 1.67 -44.32
C CYS A 11 -23.14 2.65 -43.25
N GLY A 12 -23.36 3.90 -43.67
CA GLY A 12 -24.06 4.88 -42.92
C GLY A 12 -25.56 4.71 -43.03
N CYS A 13 -26.27 4.99 -42.01
CA CYS A 13 -27.68 5.38 -42.05
C CYS A 13 -27.92 6.46 -40.98
N SER A 14 -28.17 7.63 -41.49
CA SER A 14 -28.78 8.77 -40.78
C SER A 14 -30.30 8.55 -40.78
N GLU A 15 -30.92 8.63 -39.64
CA GLU A 15 -32.35 9.01 -39.55
C GLU A 15 -32.59 9.88 -38.32
N SER A 16 -32.96 11.09 -38.63
CA SER A 16 -33.51 12.11 -37.74
C SER A 16 -35.01 11.92 -37.60
N VAL A 17 -35.53 11.77 -36.40
CA VAL A 17 -36.95 12.05 -36.14
C VAL A 17 -37.19 12.58 -34.72
N GLY A 18 -37.83 13.76 -34.66
CA GLY A 18 -38.93 14.04 -33.74
C GLY A 18 -38.56 14.60 -32.37
N ASN A 19 -38.61 15.90 -32.30
CA ASN A 19 -38.76 16.74 -31.12
C ASN A 19 -40.19 16.62 -30.56
N GLU A 20 -40.37 16.16 -29.32
CA GLU A 20 -41.58 16.43 -28.54
C GLU A 20 -41.21 16.91 -27.15
N SER A 21 -41.56 18.16 -26.93
CA SER A 21 -41.52 18.89 -25.66
C SER A 21 -42.62 18.43 -24.75
N VAL A 22 -42.33 17.87 -23.59
CA VAL A 22 -43.29 17.68 -22.50
C VAL A 22 -42.73 18.25 -21.21
N GLY A 23 -43.52 19.18 -20.68
CA GLY A 23 -43.73 19.67 -19.33
C GLY A 23 -42.61 19.61 -18.29
N ASN A 24 -42.15 20.81 -17.96
CA ASN A 24 -41.36 21.15 -16.79
C ASN A 24 -42.22 21.06 -15.53
N GLU A 25 -42.00 20.04 -14.69
CA GLU A 25 -42.45 20.09 -13.29
C GLU A 25 -41.19 20.23 -12.42
N SER A 26 -41.08 21.39 -11.81
CA SER A 26 -40.10 21.75 -10.83
C SER A 26 -40.35 21.00 -9.52
N VAL A 27 -39.62 19.90 -9.32
CA VAL A 27 -39.48 19.28 -8.00
C VAL A 27 -38.32 19.94 -7.28
N GLY A 28 -38.62 20.52 -6.13
CA GLY A 28 -37.69 21.27 -5.32
C GLY A 28 -36.42 20.48 -4.99
N ASN A 29 -35.30 21.08 -5.34
CA ASN A 29 -33.97 20.60 -4.99
C ASN A 29 -33.72 21.01 -3.53
N GLU A 30 -34.01 20.09 -2.59
CA GLU A 30 -33.46 20.22 -1.26
C GLU A 30 -31.94 19.99 -1.34
N SER A 31 -31.23 21.10 -1.26
CA SER A 31 -29.79 21.10 -1.11
C SER A 31 -29.45 20.40 0.20
N VAL A 32 -29.11 19.11 0.10
CA VAL A 32 -28.41 18.42 1.17
C VAL A 32 -27.07 19.13 1.33
N GLY A 33 -26.95 19.86 2.42
CA GLY A 33 -25.76 20.59 2.77
C GLY A 33 -24.55 19.67 2.74
N ASN A 34 -23.65 19.96 1.83
CA ASN A 34 -22.31 19.39 1.82
C ASN A 34 -21.58 19.97 3.04
N GLU A 35 -21.65 19.26 4.16
CA GLU A 35 -20.79 19.54 5.30
C GLU A 35 -19.36 19.30 4.84
N SER A 36 -18.71 20.36 4.44
CA SER A 36 -17.28 20.41 4.27
C SER A 36 -16.62 20.18 5.63
N VAL A 37 -16.36 18.93 5.95
CA VAL A 37 -15.42 18.56 7.00
C VAL A 37 -14.04 18.90 6.47
N GLY A 38 -13.59 20.10 6.71
CA GLY A 38 -12.31 20.57 6.25
C GLY A 38 -11.77 21.67 7.14
N SER A 39 -11.45 21.34 8.38
CA SER A 39 -10.33 22.04 9.01
C SER A 39 -9.07 21.64 8.25
N PRO A 40 -8.14 22.57 7.95
CA PRO A 40 -6.86 22.21 7.35
C PRO A 40 -6.11 21.37 8.39
N THR A 41 -6.18 20.07 8.25
CA THR A 41 -5.34 19.16 9.00
C THR A 41 -3.93 19.48 8.55
N MET A 42 -3.12 20.03 9.46
CA MET A 42 -1.69 20.26 9.21
C MET A 42 -1.11 18.97 8.67
N ALA A 43 -0.52 19.03 7.50
CA ALA A 43 0.13 17.86 6.90
C ALA A 43 1.15 17.31 7.90
N ARG A 44 1.03 16.03 8.22
CA ARG A 44 1.94 15.34 9.13
C ARG A 44 2.90 14.50 8.31
N ASP A 45 4.18 14.71 8.51
CA ASP A 45 5.21 13.89 7.91
C ASP A 45 5.37 12.60 8.74
N LEU A 46 5.46 11.47 8.06
CA LEU A 46 5.64 10.13 8.63
C LEU A 46 6.83 9.46 7.96
N ASN A 47 7.84 9.11 8.76
CA ASN A 47 8.99 8.33 8.32
C ASN A 47 8.71 6.85 8.54
N LEU A 48 8.52 6.10 7.48
CA LEU A 48 8.17 4.68 7.52
C LEU A 48 9.35 3.81 7.11
N ALA A 49 9.79 2.96 8.03
CA ALA A 49 10.76 1.91 7.72
C ALA A 49 10.05 0.70 7.09
N LEU A 50 10.50 0.28 5.91
CA LEU A 50 9.96 -0.89 5.21
C LEU A 50 10.93 -2.06 5.34
N ILE A 51 10.44 -3.16 5.87
CA ILE A 51 11.16 -4.43 5.96
C ILE A 51 10.32 -5.48 5.20
N PRO A 52 10.49 -5.63 3.89
CA PRO A 52 9.72 -6.61 3.12
C PRO A 52 9.94 -8.04 3.61
N GLY A 53 11.18 -8.38 3.98
CA GLY A 53 11.55 -9.72 4.40
C GLY A 53 11.64 -10.69 3.24
N ASP A 54 11.11 -11.90 3.42
CA ASP A 54 11.30 -13.03 2.51
C ASP A 54 10.01 -13.45 1.80
N GLY A 55 10.16 -14.14 0.67
CA GLY A 55 9.07 -14.80 -0.04
C GLY A 55 7.89 -13.88 -0.32
N ILE A 56 6.73 -14.23 0.21
CA ILE A 56 5.48 -13.46 0.04
C ILE A 56 5.54 -12.05 0.66
N GLY A 57 6.49 -11.79 1.55
CA GLY A 57 6.60 -10.50 2.25
C GLY A 57 6.79 -9.32 1.29
N THR A 58 7.54 -9.51 0.22
CA THR A 58 7.77 -8.47 -0.80
C THR A 58 6.49 -8.10 -1.53
N GLU A 59 5.66 -9.07 -1.89
CA GLU A 59 4.38 -8.85 -2.55
C GLU A 59 3.38 -8.17 -1.61
N VAL A 60 3.29 -8.66 -0.37
CA VAL A 60 2.37 -8.11 0.64
C VAL A 60 2.72 -6.65 0.97
N VAL A 61 4.00 -6.32 1.14
CA VAL A 61 4.42 -4.94 1.41
C VAL A 61 4.15 -4.04 0.20
N ALA A 62 4.37 -4.53 -1.02
CA ALA A 62 4.06 -3.77 -2.23
C ALA A 62 2.56 -3.43 -2.33
N GLU A 63 1.67 -4.36 -2.01
CA GLU A 63 0.22 -4.09 -1.98
C GLU A 63 -0.18 -3.17 -0.82
N ALA A 64 0.44 -3.34 0.36
CA ALA A 64 0.21 -2.44 1.48
C ALA A 64 0.61 -0.99 1.16
N MET A 65 1.71 -0.78 0.43
CA MET A 65 2.13 0.55 -0.01
C MET A 65 1.14 1.19 -0.97
N LYS A 66 0.54 0.45 -1.90
CA LYS A 66 -0.52 0.99 -2.78
C LYS A 66 -1.72 1.50 -1.98
N VAL A 67 -2.11 0.78 -0.93
CA VAL A 67 -3.19 1.22 -0.03
C VAL A 67 -2.77 2.48 0.72
N LEU A 68 -1.56 2.51 1.26
CA LEU A 68 -1.04 3.65 1.99
C LEU A 68 -0.98 4.91 1.12
N ASP A 69 -0.47 4.79 -0.11
CA ASP A 69 -0.39 5.89 -1.09
C ASP A 69 -1.78 6.44 -1.45
N ALA A 70 -2.81 5.60 -1.45
CA ALA A 70 -4.18 6.02 -1.75
C ALA A 70 -4.86 6.70 -0.55
N VAL A 71 -4.48 6.35 0.69
CA VAL A 71 -5.13 6.82 1.92
C VAL A 71 -4.40 7.98 2.55
N ALA A 72 -3.08 8.00 2.57
CA ALA A 72 -2.26 9.00 3.25
C ALA A 72 -2.59 10.44 2.83
N PRO A 73 -2.75 10.77 1.54
CA PRO A 73 -3.13 12.12 1.12
C PRO A 73 -4.50 12.55 1.65
N LYS A 74 -5.45 11.61 1.75
CA LYS A 74 -6.80 11.88 2.28
C LYS A 74 -6.77 12.17 3.78
N ALA A 75 -5.79 11.61 4.48
CA ALA A 75 -5.57 11.82 5.90
C ALA A 75 -4.64 13.04 6.19
N GLY A 76 -4.14 13.72 5.16
CA GLY A 76 -3.19 14.81 5.30
C GLY A 76 -1.82 14.35 5.80
N ILE A 77 -1.40 13.13 5.41
CA ILE A 77 -0.13 12.53 5.83
C ILE A 77 0.80 12.46 4.62
N ASN A 78 2.01 12.96 4.76
CA ASN A 78 3.11 12.74 3.82
C ASN A 78 3.95 11.58 4.31
N VAL A 79 4.13 10.55 3.49
CA VAL A 79 4.89 9.37 3.87
C VAL A 79 6.23 9.37 3.14
N SER A 80 7.32 9.32 3.90
CA SER A 80 8.66 9.02 3.39
C SER A 80 9.05 7.61 3.81
N THR A 81 9.66 6.85 2.91
CA THR A 81 9.95 5.42 3.13
C THR A 81 11.44 5.14 3.04
N THR A 82 11.95 4.33 3.96
CA THR A 82 13.30 3.79 3.92
C THR A 82 13.23 2.26 3.91
N HIS A 83 13.90 1.62 2.95
CA HIS A 83 13.90 0.17 2.80
C HIS A 83 15.08 -0.47 3.53
N TYR A 84 14.80 -1.55 4.27
CA TYR A 84 15.79 -2.37 4.95
C TYR A 84 15.68 -3.81 4.47
N ASP A 85 16.80 -4.34 3.99
CA ASP A 85 16.91 -5.74 3.60
C ASP A 85 17.30 -6.58 4.83
N LEU A 86 16.27 -7.08 5.53
CA LEU A 86 16.39 -7.94 6.70
C LEU A 86 15.61 -9.23 6.45
N GLY A 87 16.31 -10.33 6.32
CA GLY A 87 15.69 -11.63 6.03
C GLY A 87 16.71 -12.71 5.70
N ALA A 88 16.24 -13.80 5.12
CA ALA A 88 17.04 -14.95 4.73
C ALA A 88 18.10 -14.60 3.68
N THR A 89 17.79 -13.73 2.72
CA THR A 89 18.74 -13.31 1.68
C THR A 89 19.97 -12.69 2.29
N ARG A 90 19.80 -11.74 3.20
CA ARG A 90 20.92 -11.11 3.91
C ARG A 90 21.66 -12.13 4.78
N TYR A 91 20.93 -12.93 5.55
CA TYR A 91 21.52 -13.94 6.41
C TYR A 91 22.38 -14.94 5.65
N ASN A 92 21.91 -15.44 4.51
CA ASN A 92 22.65 -16.37 3.67
C ASN A 92 23.90 -15.74 3.05
N ALA A 93 23.88 -14.43 2.77
CA ALA A 93 24.99 -13.71 2.17
C ALA A 93 26.08 -13.30 3.19
N THR A 94 25.67 -12.84 4.38
CA THR A 94 26.55 -12.19 5.35
C THR A 94 26.66 -12.92 6.69
N GLY A 95 25.71 -13.80 7.01
CA GLY A 95 25.56 -14.42 8.33
C GLY A 95 24.99 -13.47 9.39
N GLU A 96 24.71 -12.22 9.03
CA GLU A 96 24.13 -11.22 9.93
C GLU A 96 22.62 -11.18 9.81
N LEU A 97 21.94 -11.08 10.95
CA LEU A 97 20.47 -11.00 11.02
C LEU A 97 19.99 -9.56 11.18
N LEU A 98 20.45 -8.89 12.21
CA LEU A 98 20.02 -7.53 12.55
C LEU A 98 21.23 -6.76 13.11
N PRO A 99 21.92 -5.97 12.30
CA PRO A 99 23.03 -5.14 12.76
C PRO A 99 22.60 -4.03 13.71
N ASP A 100 23.42 -3.71 14.70
CA ASP A 100 23.14 -2.64 15.67
C ASP A 100 22.94 -1.28 14.97
N ALA A 101 23.70 -1.00 13.90
CA ALA A 101 23.53 0.22 13.12
C ALA A 101 22.11 0.36 12.53
N VAL A 102 21.53 -0.74 12.03
CA VAL A 102 20.17 -0.76 11.49
C VAL A 102 19.14 -0.55 12.62
N ILE A 103 19.40 -1.08 13.80
CA ILE A 103 18.54 -0.85 14.97
C ILE A 103 18.47 0.65 15.30
N GLU A 104 19.61 1.33 15.32
CA GLU A 104 19.64 2.77 15.63
C GLU A 104 18.96 3.60 14.54
N GLU A 105 19.08 3.22 13.27
CA GLU A 105 18.33 3.86 12.19
C GLU A 105 16.80 3.63 12.33
N LEU A 106 16.39 2.40 12.62
CA LEU A 106 14.98 2.07 12.83
C LEU A 106 14.35 2.84 13.99
N ARG A 107 15.13 3.19 15.03
CA ARG A 107 14.67 4.02 16.15
C ARG A 107 14.26 5.44 15.74
N THR A 108 14.78 5.94 14.63
CA THR A 108 14.45 7.27 14.10
C THR A 108 13.16 7.27 13.26
N SER A 109 12.65 6.10 12.93
CA SER A 109 11.42 5.95 12.15
C SER A 109 10.18 6.07 13.05
N ASP A 110 9.11 6.67 12.54
CA ASP A 110 7.83 6.77 13.26
C ASP A 110 7.08 5.44 13.32
N ALA A 111 7.27 4.60 12.30
CA ALA A 111 6.68 3.28 12.22
C ALA A 111 7.53 2.32 11.39
N ILE A 112 7.32 1.01 11.61
CA ILE A 112 7.96 -0.06 10.86
C ILE A 112 6.85 -0.89 10.20
N LEU A 113 6.89 -1.00 8.87
CA LEU A 113 6.05 -1.93 8.11
C LEU A 113 6.85 -3.18 7.79
N LEU A 114 6.51 -4.25 8.48
CA LEU A 114 7.15 -5.55 8.33
C LEU A 114 6.29 -6.48 7.49
N GLY A 115 6.87 -7.07 6.46
CA GLY A 115 6.24 -8.10 5.65
C GLY A 115 6.27 -9.47 6.30
N ALA A 116 6.78 -10.46 5.60
CA ALA A 116 6.96 -11.81 6.12
C ALA A 116 8.45 -12.15 6.23
N ILE A 117 8.84 -12.74 7.35
CA ILE A 117 10.21 -13.23 7.56
C ILE A 117 10.14 -14.75 7.73
N GLY A 118 10.87 -15.45 6.89
CA GLY A 118 10.97 -16.90 6.90
C GLY A 118 11.21 -17.45 5.50
N ASP A 119 12.25 -18.25 5.36
CA ASP A 119 12.60 -18.93 4.12
C ASP A 119 13.06 -20.36 4.43
N PRO A 120 12.68 -21.36 3.61
CA PRO A 120 13.11 -22.76 3.80
C PRO A 120 14.62 -22.98 3.78
N SER A 121 15.41 -22.06 3.21
CA SER A 121 16.86 -22.10 3.18
C SER A 121 17.50 -21.86 4.55
N VAL A 122 16.75 -21.29 5.50
CA VAL A 122 17.23 -20.98 6.85
C VAL A 122 16.54 -21.89 7.87
N PRO A 123 17.27 -22.44 8.86
CA PRO A 123 16.65 -23.27 9.88
C PRO A 123 15.51 -22.54 10.62
N PRO A 124 14.41 -23.25 10.96
CA PRO A 124 13.28 -22.66 11.66
C PRO A 124 13.69 -21.98 12.97
N GLY A 125 13.14 -20.80 13.21
CA GLY A 125 13.39 -20.02 14.43
C GLY A 125 14.62 -19.15 14.43
N VAL A 126 15.51 -19.25 13.43
CA VAL A 126 16.72 -18.40 13.35
C VAL A 126 16.35 -16.97 13.05
N LEU A 127 15.53 -16.74 12.03
CA LEU A 127 15.09 -15.40 11.61
C LEU A 127 14.15 -14.76 12.64
N GLU A 128 13.25 -15.53 13.22
CA GLU A 128 12.34 -15.04 14.24
C GLU A 128 13.09 -14.58 15.50
N ARG A 129 14.06 -15.38 15.94
CA ARG A 129 14.87 -15.05 17.13
C ARG A 129 15.91 -13.98 16.87
N GLY A 130 16.41 -13.88 15.64
CA GLY A 130 17.46 -12.94 15.27
C GLY A 130 16.98 -11.61 14.73
N VAL A 131 15.73 -11.51 14.27
CA VAL A 131 15.16 -10.27 13.73
C VAL A 131 13.91 -9.85 14.50
N LEU A 132 12.85 -10.68 14.50
CA LEU A 132 11.55 -10.28 15.05
C LEU A 132 11.57 -10.04 16.55
N LEU A 133 12.13 -10.96 17.32
CA LEU A 133 12.20 -10.83 18.77
C LEU A 133 13.12 -9.72 19.21
N PRO A 134 14.36 -9.57 18.67
CA PRO A 134 15.20 -8.43 19.01
C PRO A 134 14.56 -7.09 18.70
N LEU A 135 13.95 -6.90 17.52
CA LEU A 135 13.22 -5.68 17.20
C LEU A 135 12.14 -5.38 18.25
N ARG A 136 11.35 -6.37 18.62
CA ARG A 136 10.29 -6.19 19.61
C ARG A 136 10.83 -5.74 20.98
N PHE A 137 11.91 -6.35 21.46
CA PHE A 137 12.48 -6.01 22.76
C PHE A 137 13.26 -4.70 22.73
N VAL A 138 14.07 -4.48 21.71
CA VAL A 138 14.91 -3.28 21.59
C VAL A 138 14.08 -2.02 21.36
N MET A 139 12.96 -2.14 20.62
CA MET A 139 12.02 -1.04 20.39
C MET A 139 10.95 -0.90 21.48
N ASP A 140 11.02 -1.72 22.55
CA ASP A 140 10.05 -1.72 23.64
C ASP A 140 8.57 -1.87 23.20
N HIS A 141 8.35 -2.73 22.21
CA HIS A 141 7.01 -3.04 21.71
C HIS A 141 6.27 -3.99 22.65
N HIS A 142 5.70 -3.46 23.72
CA HIS A 142 5.05 -4.24 24.78
C HIS A 142 3.57 -4.59 24.48
N VAL A 143 2.94 -3.93 23.50
CA VAL A 143 1.56 -4.24 23.09
C VAL A 143 1.56 -5.07 21.81
N ASN A 144 0.81 -6.19 21.82
CA ASN A 144 0.56 -7.02 20.63
C ASN A 144 -0.94 -6.97 20.31
N LEU A 145 -1.34 -6.12 19.36
CA LEU A 145 -2.73 -5.96 18.96
C LEU A 145 -3.00 -6.78 17.69
N ARG A 146 -3.94 -7.73 17.78
CA ARG A 146 -4.38 -8.57 16.65
C ARG A 146 -5.89 -8.44 16.45
N PRO A 147 -6.35 -7.42 15.70
CA PRO A 147 -7.78 -7.23 15.49
C PRO A 147 -8.35 -8.35 14.62
N VAL A 148 -9.51 -8.86 15.02
CA VAL A 148 -10.29 -9.84 14.25
C VAL A 148 -11.70 -9.32 14.11
N LYS A 149 -12.24 -9.38 12.90
CA LYS A 149 -13.64 -9.09 12.64
C LYS A 149 -14.33 -10.41 12.23
N LEU A 150 -15.38 -10.77 12.94
CA LEU A 150 -16.25 -11.89 12.59
C LEU A 150 -17.35 -11.45 11.62
#